data_47debd8f842714a1258172c9f3bf89a2
#
_entry.id   47debd8f842714a1258172c9f3bf89a2
#
_cell.length_a   1.000
_cell.length_b   1.000
_cell.length_c   1.000
_cell.angle_alpha   90.00
_cell.angle_beta   90.00
_cell.angle_gamma   90.00
#
_symmetry.space_group_name_H-M   'P 1'
#
loop_
_entity.id
_entity.type
_entity.pdbx_description
1 polymer ?
#
loop_
_entity_poly.entity_id
_entity_poly.type
_entity_poly.pdbx_seq_one_letter_code
_entity_poly.pdbx_strand_id
1 'polypeptide(L)'
;MANELFEKGLQIRREVLGAEYVDASVSQADDFSRPLQELVTEYCWGNVWARPGLDRKTRSLINLAMLTALNRPLEVKLHLRGALNNGCSKNDIMEVLLQTAIYCGVPAAMDSLRVAKEFFQEVESKQD
;
A
#
# COMPACT_ATOMS: atom_id res chain seq x y z
N MET A 1 -14.63 -1.74 -22.87
CA MET A 1 -15.32 -1.66 -22.19
C MET A 1 -14.87 -1.47 -20.94
N ALA A 2 -15.61 -1.51 -20.15
CA ALA A 2 -15.32 -1.27 -18.84
C ALA A 2 -13.97 -1.51 -18.48
N ASN A 3 -13.31 -2.07 -19.36
CA ASN A 3 -12.13 -2.69 -19.03
C ASN A 3 -10.85 -1.94 -19.21
N GLU A 4 -10.88 -0.80 -19.89
CA GLU A 4 -9.67 0.00 -20.01
C GLU A 4 -9.22 0.56 -18.67
N LEU A 5 -10.17 1.06 -17.87
CA LEU A 5 -9.85 1.58 -16.54
C LEU A 5 -9.41 0.45 -15.60
N PHE A 6 -10.07 -0.70 -15.68
CA PHE A 6 -9.70 -1.88 -14.90
C PHE A 6 -8.30 -2.37 -15.29
N GLU A 7 -8.01 -2.50 -16.58
CA GLU A 7 -6.70 -2.98 -17.04
C GLU A 7 -5.58 -2.02 -16.65
N LYS A 8 -5.82 -0.72 -16.78
CA LYS A 8 -4.87 0.29 -16.36
C LYS A 8 -4.61 0.21 -14.85
N GLY A 9 -5.67 0.08 -14.07
CA GLY A 9 -5.56 -0.04 -12.63
C GLY A 9 -4.87 -1.31 -12.20
N LEU A 10 -5.17 -2.43 -12.87
CA LEU A 10 -4.54 -3.71 -12.57
C LEU A 10 -3.03 -3.64 -12.79
N GLN A 11 -2.61 -3.04 -13.89
CA GLN A 11 -1.18 -2.89 -14.17
C GLN A 11 -0.48 -2.07 -13.09
N ILE A 12 -1.05 -0.93 -12.70
CA ILE A 12 -0.44 -0.06 -11.68
C ILE A 12 -0.43 -0.75 -10.33
N ARG A 13 -1.54 -1.39 -9.95
CA ARG A 13 -1.64 -2.14 -8.71
C ARG A 13 -0.56 -3.22 -8.61
N ARG A 14 -0.33 -3.94 -9.70
CA ARG A 14 0.71 -4.97 -9.78
C ARG A 14 2.12 -4.38 -9.64
N GLU A 15 2.36 -3.24 -10.28
CA GLU A 15 3.66 -2.57 -10.18
C GLU A 15 3.96 -2.09 -8.76
N VAL A 16 2.95 -1.62 -8.05
CA VAL A 16 3.13 -1.09 -6.69
C VAL A 16 3.13 -2.19 -5.64
N LEU A 17 2.14 -3.08 -5.66
CA LEU A 17 1.97 -4.08 -4.60
C LEU A 17 2.61 -5.43 -4.91
N GLY A 18 3.04 -5.64 -6.15
CA GLY A 18 3.61 -6.90 -6.59
C GLY A 18 2.59 -7.76 -7.32
N ALA A 19 3.00 -8.32 -8.46
CA ALA A 19 2.11 -9.10 -9.32
C ALA A 19 1.57 -10.35 -8.61
N GLU A 20 2.41 -11.04 -7.84
CA GLU A 20 1.99 -12.27 -7.17
C GLU A 20 0.81 -12.02 -6.22
N TYR A 21 0.93 -11.02 -5.37
CA TYR A 21 -0.13 -10.67 -4.43
C TYR A 21 -1.40 -10.24 -5.16
N VAL A 22 -1.27 -9.35 -6.14
CA VAL A 22 -2.42 -8.79 -6.85
C VAL A 22 -3.14 -9.86 -7.67
N ASP A 23 -2.39 -10.69 -8.38
CA ASP A 23 -2.98 -11.74 -9.20
C ASP A 23 -3.71 -12.77 -8.33
N ALA A 24 -3.16 -13.10 -7.16
CA ALA A 24 -3.85 -13.99 -6.22
C ALA A 24 -5.14 -13.35 -5.71
N SER A 25 -5.12 -12.06 -5.38
CA SER A 25 -6.31 -11.36 -4.90
C SER A 25 -7.41 -11.33 -5.96
N VAL A 26 -7.05 -11.10 -7.21
CA VAL A 26 -8.02 -11.02 -8.30
C VAL A 26 -8.55 -12.42 -8.65
N SER A 27 -7.66 -13.44 -8.72
CA SER A 27 -8.07 -14.79 -9.10
C SER A 27 -8.90 -15.48 -8.02
N GLN A 28 -8.71 -15.12 -6.75
CA GLN A 28 -9.47 -15.69 -5.64
C GLN A 28 -10.79 -14.98 -5.38
N ALA A 29 -11.06 -13.91 -6.13
CA ALA A 29 -12.31 -13.18 -5.98
C ALA A 29 -13.49 -14.04 -6.42
N ASP A 30 -14.51 -14.10 -5.57
CA ASP A 30 -15.74 -14.80 -5.85
C ASP A 30 -16.87 -13.79 -6.08
N ASP A 31 -18.10 -14.26 -6.25
CA ASP A 31 -19.21 -13.37 -6.53
C ASP A 31 -19.47 -12.37 -5.40
N PHE A 32 -19.10 -12.72 -4.17
CA PHE A 32 -19.26 -11.83 -3.03
C PHE A 32 -18.20 -10.73 -3.01
N SER A 33 -16.95 -11.04 -3.32
CA SER A 33 -15.83 -10.10 -3.20
C SER A 33 -15.49 -9.37 -4.51
N ARG A 34 -15.90 -9.92 -5.65
CA ARG A 34 -15.53 -9.35 -6.95
C ARG A 34 -15.93 -7.90 -7.14
N PRO A 35 -17.16 -7.47 -6.75
CA PRO A 35 -17.52 -6.06 -6.93
C PRO A 35 -16.57 -5.10 -6.22
N LEU A 36 -16.10 -5.46 -5.03
CA LEU A 36 -15.15 -4.61 -4.31
C LEU A 36 -13.76 -4.65 -4.97
N GLN A 37 -13.32 -5.81 -5.43
CA GLN A 37 -12.04 -5.91 -6.15
C GLN A 37 -12.06 -5.08 -7.43
N GLU A 38 -13.16 -5.10 -8.16
CA GLU A 38 -13.29 -4.29 -9.37
C GLU A 38 -13.29 -2.81 -9.05
N LEU A 39 -14.04 -2.39 -8.04
CA LEU A 39 -14.08 -0.99 -7.62
C LEU A 39 -12.71 -0.48 -7.21
N VAL A 40 -12.00 -1.24 -6.38
CA VAL A 40 -10.67 -0.87 -5.92
C VAL A 40 -9.68 -0.78 -7.09
N THR A 41 -9.73 -1.77 -7.98
CA THR A 41 -8.81 -1.80 -9.13
C THR A 41 -9.07 -0.63 -10.07
N GLU A 42 -10.33 -0.35 -10.36
CA GLU A 42 -10.70 0.72 -11.28
C GLU A 42 -10.47 2.11 -10.69
N TYR A 43 -11.02 2.37 -9.51
CA TYR A 43 -11.04 3.73 -8.98
C TYR A 43 -9.82 4.08 -8.14
N CYS A 44 -9.38 3.19 -7.28
CA CYS A 44 -8.18 3.46 -6.50
C CYS A 44 -6.95 3.46 -7.40
N TRP A 45 -6.75 2.37 -8.13
CA TRP A 45 -5.52 2.19 -8.91
C TRP A 45 -5.60 2.80 -10.30
N GLY A 46 -6.72 2.65 -10.97
CA GLY A 46 -6.90 3.16 -12.33
C GLY A 46 -7.14 4.65 -12.37
N ASN A 47 -7.89 5.18 -11.40
CA ASN A 47 -8.28 6.58 -11.45
C ASN A 47 -7.43 7.48 -10.55
N VAL A 48 -7.00 7.02 -9.38
CA VAL A 48 -6.23 7.87 -8.46
C VAL A 48 -4.74 7.65 -8.59
N TRP A 49 -4.27 6.41 -8.45
CA TRP A 49 -2.85 6.12 -8.52
C TRP A 49 -2.22 6.40 -9.89
N ALA A 50 -3.03 6.41 -10.93
CA ALA A 50 -2.57 6.73 -12.28
C ALA A 50 -2.35 8.23 -12.51
N ARG A 51 -2.83 9.08 -11.60
CA ARG A 51 -2.72 10.54 -11.78
C ARG A 51 -1.28 11.00 -11.64
N PRO A 52 -0.82 11.90 -12.51
CA PRO A 52 0.56 12.40 -12.45
C PRO A 52 0.76 13.52 -11.42
N GLY A 53 -0.29 13.94 -10.72
CA GLY A 53 -0.21 15.07 -9.79
C GLY A 53 0.68 14.85 -8.59
N LEU A 54 0.82 13.59 -8.14
CA LEU A 54 1.81 13.21 -7.14
C LEU A 54 2.53 11.97 -7.65
N ASP A 55 3.80 11.85 -7.34
CA ASP A 55 4.53 10.64 -7.71
C ASP A 55 4.11 9.47 -6.81
N ARG A 56 4.50 8.26 -7.22
CA ARG A 56 4.11 7.05 -6.50
C ARG A 56 4.74 6.95 -5.12
N LYS A 57 5.98 7.44 -5.00
CA LYS A 57 6.67 7.47 -3.71
C LYS A 57 5.88 8.30 -2.70
N THR A 58 5.46 9.50 -3.09
CA THR A 58 4.66 10.38 -2.23
C THR A 58 3.32 9.74 -1.89
N ARG A 59 2.65 9.11 -2.85
CA ARG A 59 1.37 8.43 -2.58
C ARG A 59 1.53 7.30 -1.56
N SER A 60 2.62 6.55 -1.64
CA SER A 60 2.91 5.51 -0.65
C SER A 60 3.10 6.07 0.75
N LEU A 61 3.85 7.16 0.88
CA LEU A 61 4.08 7.79 2.18
C LEU A 61 2.78 8.34 2.78
N ILE A 62 1.93 8.95 1.95
CA ILE A 62 0.61 9.42 2.37
C ILE A 62 -0.25 8.26 2.86
N ASN A 63 -0.25 7.14 2.12
CA ASN A 63 -1.02 5.97 2.53
C ASN A 63 -0.56 5.41 3.86
N LEU A 64 0.75 5.34 4.09
CA LEU A 64 1.25 4.85 5.38
C LEU A 64 0.76 5.74 6.53
N ALA A 65 0.75 7.05 6.34
CA ALA A 65 0.24 7.96 7.35
C ALA A 65 -1.26 7.79 7.60
N MET A 66 -2.05 7.72 6.52
CA MET A 66 -3.49 7.55 6.63
C MET A 66 -3.87 6.21 7.27
N LEU A 67 -3.21 5.13 6.86
CA LEU A 67 -3.51 3.80 7.39
C LEU A 67 -3.09 3.67 8.84
N THR A 68 -2.02 4.35 9.25
CA THR A 68 -1.61 4.44 10.64
C THR A 68 -2.68 5.17 11.46
N ALA A 69 -3.16 6.30 10.98
CA ALA A 69 -4.21 7.07 11.64
C ALA A 69 -5.50 6.27 11.79
N LEU A 70 -5.82 5.46 10.78
CA LEU A 70 -7.05 4.64 10.77
C LEU A 70 -6.90 3.31 11.51
N ASN A 71 -5.70 3.01 12.01
CA ASN A 71 -5.41 1.74 12.71
C ASN A 71 -5.68 0.52 11.84
N ARG A 72 -5.05 0.48 10.66
CA ARG A 72 -5.20 -0.62 9.70
C ARG A 72 -3.87 -1.35 9.50
N PRO A 73 -3.47 -2.20 10.46
CA PRO A 73 -2.13 -2.81 10.43
C PRO A 73 -1.89 -3.73 9.23
N LEU A 74 -2.92 -4.45 8.75
CA LEU A 74 -2.74 -5.32 7.59
C LEU A 74 -2.43 -4.50 6.35
N GLU A 75 -3.12 -3.39 6.16
CA GLU A 75 -2.90 -2.51 5.01
C GLU A 75 -1.61 -1.72 5.16
N VAL A 76 -1.20 -1.40 6.39
CA VAL A 76 0.12 -0.80 6.64
C VAL A 76 1.20 -1.76 6.12
N LYS A 77 1.13 -3.03 6.45
CA LYS A 77 2.10 -4.02 6.00
C LYS A 77 2.14 -4.09 4.46
N LEU A 78 0.97 -4.14 3.84
CA LEU A 78 0.86 -4.18 2.38
C LEU A 78 1.49 -2.95 1.73
N HIS A 79 1.22 -1.77 2.28
CA HIS A 79 1.72 -0.52 1.72
C HIS A 79 3.18 -0.23 2.09
N LEU A 80 3.74 -0.92 3.10
CA LEU A 80 5.19 -0.93 3.29
C LEU A 80 5.87 -1.58 2.09
N ARG A 81 5.33 -2.69 1.61
CA ARG A 81 5.82 -3.33 0.39
C ARG A 81 5.70 -2.38 -0.81
N GLY A 82 4.54 -1.74 -0.94
CA GLY A 82 4.33 -0.77 -2.00
C GLY A 82 5.30 0.41 -1.91
N ALA A 83 5.57 0.88 -0.71
CA ALA A 83 6.50 1.99 -0.50
C ALA A 83 7.90 1.63 -0.97
N LEU A 84 8.39 0.44 -0.60
CA LEU A 84 9.71 -0.01 -1.08
C LEU A 84 9.73 -0.15 -2.59
N ASN A 85 8.68 -0.72 -3.18
CA ASN A 85 8.59 -0.87 -4.63
C ASN A 85 8.60 0.49 -5.34
N ASN A 86 8.07 1.52 -4.69
CA ASN A 86 8.01 2.87 -5.24
C ASN A 86 9.24 3.72 -4.88
N GLY A 87 10.27 3.12 -4.29
CA GLY A 87 11.53 3.81 -4.04
C GLY A 87 11.65 4.51 -2.70
N CYS A 88 10.72 4.28 -1.76
CA CYS A 88 10.85 4.83 -0.42
C CYS A 88 11.94 4.09 0.35
N SER A 89 12.72 4.82 1.13
CA SER A 89 13.72 4.21 2.00
C SER A 89 13.11 3.89 3.36
N LYS A 90 13.81 3.04 4.10
CA LYS A 90 13.44 2.76 5.50
C LYS A 90 13.42 4.06 6.31
N ASN A 91 14.34 4.98 6.02
CA ASN A 91 14.39 6.28 6.68
C ASN A 91 13.18 7.14 6.35
N ASP A 92 12.73 7.15 5.09
CA ASP A 92 11.51 7.85 4.70
C ASP A 92 10.32 7.37 5.52
N ILE A 93 10.21 6.06 5.68
CA ILE A 93 9.12 5.43 6.44
C ILE A 93 9.21 5.82 7.91
N MET A 94 10.41 5.81 8.48
CA MET A 94 10.63 6.22 9.87
C MET A 94 10.15 7.66 10.09
N GLU A 95 10.47 8.55 9.15
CA GLU A 95 10.05 9.96 9.25
C GLU A 95 8.53 10.10 9.23
N VAL A 96 7.83 9.32 8.40
CA VAL A 96 6.36 9.32 8.37
C VAL A 96 5.82 8.89 9.73
N LEU A 97 6.35 7.81 10.31
CA LEU A 97 5.87 7.29 11.60
C LEU A 97 6.12 8.29 12.72
N LEU A 98 7.27 8.98 12.71
CA LEU A 98 7.53 10.05 13.68
C LEU A 98 6.47 11.13 13.60
N GLN A 99 6.14 11.56 12.40
CA GLN A 99 5.14 12.61 12.22
C GLN A 99 3.75 12.15 12.66
N THR A 100 3.38 10.90 12.36
CA THR A 100 2.10 10.36 12.80
C THR A 100 2.00 10.26 14.32
N ALA A 101 3.12 10.05 15.02
CA ALA A 101 3.11 10.03 16.48
C ALA A 101 2.63 11.37 17.06
N ILE A 102 2.95 12.47 16.37
CA ILE A 102 2.56 13.80 16.81
C ILE A 102 1.13 14.13 16.41
N TYR A 103 0.73 13.84 15.16
CA TYR A 103 -0.57 14.26 14.64
C TYR A 103 -1.68 13.25 14.83
N CYS A 104 -1.35 11.96 15.01
CA CYS A 104 -2.34 10.89 15.14
C CYS A 104 -2.29 10.18 16.49
N GLY A 105 -1.27 10.44 17.28
CA GLY A 105 -1.11 9.82 18.61
C GLY A 105 -0.04 8.74 18.62
N VAL A 106 0.70 8.71 19.73
CA VAL A 106 1.80 7.76 19.92
C VAL A 106 1.34 6.31 19.82
N PRO A 107 0.19 5.90 20.39
CA PRO A 107 -0.23 4.49 20.28
C PRO A 107 -0.43 4.02 18.84
N ALA A 108 -1.02 4.86 17.97
CA ALA A 108 -1.19 4.50 16.57
C ALA A 108 0.17 4.33 15.87
N ALA A 109 1.08 5.26 16.11
CA ALA A 109 2.43 5.19 15.55
C ALA A 109 3.19 3.97 16.06
N MET A 110 3.04 3.61 17.34
CA MET A 110 3.70 2.44 17.91
C MET A 110 3.20 1.14 17.28
N ASP A 111 1.90 1.03 17.01
CA ASP A 111 1.37 -0.14 16.34
C ASP A 111 1.95 -0.30 14.93
N SER A 112 2.00 0.79 14.17
CA SER A 112 2.61 0.77 12.84
C SER A 112 4.11 0.52 12.89
N LEU A 113 4.79 1.02 13.92
CA LEU A 113 6.22 0.75 14.11
C LEU A 113 6.48 -0.74 14.30
N ARG A 114 5.64 -1.44 15.09
CA ARG A 114 5.78 -2.89 15.27
C ARG A 114 5.60 -3.62 13.95
N VAL A 115 4.59 -3.25 13.18
CA VAL A 115 4.35 -3.84 11.86
C VAL A 115 5.56 -3.60 10.95
N ALA A 116 6.07 -2.38 10.94
CA ALA A 116 7.21 -2.03 10.10
C ALA A 116 8.48 -2.79 10.50
N LYS A 117 8.73 -2.96 11.80
CA LYS A 117 9.87 -3.73 12.28
C LYS A 117 9.80 -5.18 11.82
N GLU A 118 8.64 -5.81 11.98
CA GLU A 118 8.45 -7.19 11.51
C GLU A 118 8.62 -7.30 9.99
N PHE A 119 8.05 -6.35 9.26
CA PHE A 119 8.16 -6.32 7.81
C PHE A 119 9.62 -6.21 7.36
N PHE A 120 10.39 -5.30 7.95
CA PHE A 120 11.79 -5.14 7.58
C PHE A 120 12.63 -6.35 7.97
N GLN A 121 12.34 -7.01 9.09
CA GLN A 121 13.00 -8.25 9.45
C GLN A 121 12.75 -9.34 8.42
N GLU A 122 11.51 -9.47 7.94
CA GLU A 122 11.18 -10.44 6.90
C GLU A 122 11.91 -10.13 5.59
N VAL A 123 11.94 -8.86 5.18
CA VAL A 123 12.61 -8.45 3.95
C VAL A 123 14.11 -8.67 4.04
N GLU A 124 14.72 -8.27 5.14
CA GLU A 124 16.17 -8.39 5.34
C GLU A 124 16.61 -9.86 5.45
N SER A 125 15.79 -10.73 6.07
CA SER A 125 16.13 -12.14 6.17
C SER A 125 16.06 -12.87 4.83
N LYS A 126 15.23 -12.38 3.89
CA LYS A 126 15.11 -13.00 2.57
C LYS A 126 16.23 -12.58 1.62
N GLN A 127 17.02 -11.59 2.00
CA GLN A 127 18.15 -11.13 1.18
C GLN A 127 19.42 -11.93 1.43
N ASP A 128 19.42 -12.76 2.45
CA ASP A 128 20.56 -13.66 2.75
C ASP A 128 20.36 -15.05 2.08
#